data_9361eee4091daca85de46dd1569b6964
#
_entry.id   9361eee4091daca85de46dd1569b6964
#
_cell.length_a   1.000
_cell.length_b   1.000
_cell.length_c   1.000
_cell.angle_alpha   90.00
_cell.angle_beta   90.00
_cell.angle_gamma   90.00
#
_symmetry.space_group_name_H-M   'P 1'
#
loop_
_entity.id
_entity.type
_entity.pdbx_description
1 polymer ?
#
loop_
_entity_poly.entity_id
_entity_poly.type
_entity_poly.pdbx_seq_one_letter_code
_entity_poly.pdbx_strand_id
1 'polypeptide(L)'
;TVVVPLNDLDAIERALNTWRGQIAAVITEGVMANIGVIPPAPGYLSRLRQLTGDHGALLILDETVTGFRIAPGGCQEHYSVHADLVTFGKGLGAG
;
A
#
# COMPACT_ATOMS: atom_id res chain seq x y z
N THR A 1 15.53 -6.22 -0.26
CA THR A 1 14.29 -5.60 -0.76
C THR A 1 13.92 -6.20 -2.10
N VAL A 2 12.66 -6.57 -2.27
CA VAL A 2 12.09 -7.04 -3.55
C VAL A 2 11.17 -5.94 -4.08
N VAL A 3 11.37 -5.55 -5.33
CA VAL A 3 10.55 -4.52 -5.99
C VAL A 3 9.64 -5.19 -7.01
N VAL A 4 8.35 -4.84 -6.98
CA VAL A 4 7.34 -5.35 -7.90
C VAL A 4 6.54 -4.19 -8.51
N PRO A 5 6.01 -4.33 -9.73
CA PRO A 5 5.19 -3.29 -10.34
C PRO A 5 3.91 -3.01 -9.54
N LEU A 6 3.49 -1.74 -9.51
CA LEU A 6 2.16 -1.37 -9.01
C LEU A 6 1.07 -2.05 -9.87
N ASN A 7 -0.05 -2.40 -9.24
CA ASN A 7 -1.19 -3.07 -9.89
C ASN A 7 -0.91 -4.47 -10.44
N ASP A 8 0.24 -5.06 -10.13
CA ASP A 8 0.58 -6.44 -10.51
C ASP A 8 0.48 -7.38 -9.29
N LEU A 9 -0.74 -7.83 -9.00
CA LEU A 9 -1.01 -8.77 -7.89
C LEU A 9 -0.30 -10.10 -8.06
N ASP A 10 -0.14 -10.57 -9.29
CA ASP A 10 0.55 -11.83 -9.57
C ASP A 10 2.04 -11.74 -9.24
N ALA A 11 2.68 -10.59 -9.54
CA ALA A 11 4.06 -10.35 -9.14
C ALA A 11 4.23 -10.33 -7.62
N ILE A 12 3.28 -9.71 -6.90
CA ILE A 12 3.28 -9.68 -5.43
C ILE A 12 3.11 -11.10 -4.87
N GLU A 13 2.14 -11.85 -5.37
CA GLU A 13 1.89 -13.22 -4.90
C GLU A 13 3.09 -14.14 -5.18
N ARG A 14 3.70 -14.03 -6.36
CA ARG A 14 4.96 -14.75 -6.66
C ARG A 14 6.08 -14.37 -5.70
N ALA A 15 6.26 -13.08 -5.40
CA ALA A 15 7.29 -12.64 -4.45
C ALA A 15 7.06 -13.18 -3.04
N LEU A 16 5.82 -13.09 -2.53
CA LEU A 16 5.43 -13.59 -1.22
C LEU A 16 5.62 -15.12 -1.11
N ASN A 17 5.33 -15.85 -2.18
CA ASN A 17 5.54 -17.30 -2.22
C ASN A 17 7.02 -17.68 -2.32
N THR A 18 7.80 -17.00 -3.18
CA THR A 18 9.23 -17.24 -3.37
C THR A 18 10.02 -17.00 -2.07
N TRP A 19 9.66 -15.95 -1.35
CA TRP A 19 10.33 -15.53 -0.12
C TRP A 19 9.47 -15.80 1.12
N ARG A 20 8.72 -16.89 1.11
CA ARG A 20 7.79 -17.27 2.20
C ARG A 20 8.49 -17.24 3.56
N GLY A 21 7.88 -16.51 4.51
CA GLY A 21 8.40 -16.35 5.88
C GLY A 21 9.62 -15.43 6.00
N GLN A 22 10.08 -14.81 4.91
CA GLN A 22 11.21 -13.88 4.91
C GLN A 22 10.81 -12.43 4.61
N ILE A 23 9.57 -12.19 4.17
CA ILE A 23 9.03 -10.86 3.92
C ILE A 23 8.31 -10.38 5.17
N ALA A 24 8.87 -9.37 5.82
CA ALA A 24 8.27 -8.78 7.03
C ALA A 24 7.10 -7.86 6.70
N ALA A 25 7.19 -7.13 5.59
CA ALA A 25 6.16 -6.16 5.20
C ALA A 25 6.15 -5.90 3.69
N VAL A 26 5.00 -5.46 3.21
CA VAL A 26 4.83 -4.83 1.89
C VAL A 26 4.50 -3.37 2.10
N ILE A 27 5.27 -2.48 1.47
CA ILE A 27 5.02 -1.03 1.51
C ILE A 27 4.59 -0.54 0.14
N THR A 28 3.55 0.29 0.10
CA THR A 28 3.06 0.94 -1.12
C THR A 28 2.40 2.27 -0.79
N GLU A 29 2.37 3.19 -1.76
CA GLU A 29 1.43 4.32 -1.72
C GLU A 29 0.03 3.83 -2.12
N GLY A 30 -1.02 4.41 -1.56
CA GLY A 30 -2.39 4.13 -2.01
C GLY A 30 -2.66 4.69 -3.42
N VAL A 31 -2.07 5.85 -3.73
CA VAL A 31 -1.99 6.45 -5.07
C VAL A 31 -0.53 6.86 -5.28
N MET A 32 0.09 6.39 -6.34
CA MET A 32 1.47 6.75 -6.68
C MET A 32 1.54 8.19 -7.17
N ALA A 33 1.80 9.12 -6.24
CA ALA A 33 1.67 10.54 -6.52
C ALA A 33 2.81 11.11 -7.38
N ASN A 34 4.04 10.61 -7.22
CA ASN A 34 5.23 11.23 -7.81
C ASN A 34 5.58 10.74 -9.22
N ILE A 35 4.91 9.75 -9.75
CA ILE A 35 5.17 9.14 -11.06
C ILE A 35 4.02 9.29 -12.04
N GLY A 36 3.16 10.30 -11.83
CA GLY A 36 2.05 10.61 -12.73
C GLY A 36 0.66 10.43 -12.10
N VAL A 37 0.56 10.38 -10.78
CA VAL A 37 -0.71 10.22 -10.04
C VAL A 37 -1.45 8.97 -10.52
N ILE A 38 -0.84 7.82 -10.31
CA ILE A 38 -1.40 6.53 -10.74
C ILE A 38 -2.23 5.94 -9.60
N PRO A 39 -3.57 5.83 -9.75
CA PRO A 39 -4.41 5.19 -8.76
C PRO A 39 -4.24 3.67 -8.78
N PRO A 40 -4.60 3.00 -7.68
CA PRO A 40 -4.68 1.55 -7.67
C PRO A 40 -5.80 1.08 -8.60
N ALA A 41 -5.58 -0.05 -9.26
CA ALA A 41 -6.64 -0.72 -10.01
C ALA A 41 -7.79 -1.12 -9.07
N PRO A 42 -9.04 -1.21 -9.58
CA PRO A 42 -10.17 -1.62 -8.75
C PRO A 42 -9.88 -2.94 -8.01
N GLY A 43 -10.06 -2.93 -6.68
CA GLY A 43 -9.83 -4.09 -5.82
C GLY A 43 -8.37 -4.41 -5.50
N TYR A 44 -7.40 -3.71 -6.09
CA TYR A 44 -5.98 -3.98 -5.88
C TYR A 44 -5.57 -3.91 -4.40
N LEU A 45 -5.88 -2.81 -3.71
CA LEU A 45 -5.48 -2.65 -2.30
C LEU A 45 -6.17 -3.65 -1.37
N SER A 46 -7.44 -3.98 -1.63
CA SER A 46 -8.15 -5.00 -0.85
C SER A 46 -7.52 -6.38 -1.03
N ARG A 47 -7.16 -6.75 -2.26
CA ARG A 47 -6.48 -8.01 -2.53
C ARG A 47 -5.07 -8.04 -1.95
N LEU A 48 -4.34 -6.92 -2.05
CA LEU A 48 -3.04 -6.78 -1.42
C LEU A 48 -3.11 -6.98 0.09
N ARG A 49 -4.12 -6.40 0.76
CA ARG A 49 -4.38 -6.62 2.19
C ARG A 49 -4.58 -8.09 2.53
N GLN A 50 -5.36 -8.81 1.72
CA GLN A 50 -5.57 -10.25 1.91
C GLN A 50 -4.27 -11.03 1.74
N LEU A 51 -3.53 -10.79 0.66
CA LEU A 51 -2.26 -11.48 0.38
C LEU A 51 -1.23 -11.29 1.50
N THR A 52 -1.08 -10.07 2.00
CA THR A 52 -0.17 -9.81 3.13
C THR A 52 -0.60 -10.56 4.38
N GLY A 53 -1.91 -10.55 4.71
CA GLY A 53 -2.45 -11.29 5.84
C GLY A 53 -2.24 -12.80 5.73
N ASP A 54 -2.52 -13.38 4.56
CA ASP A 54 -2.37 -14.82 4.30
C ASP A 54 -0.90 -15.29 4.42
N HIS A 55 0.06 -14.40 4.18
CA HIS A 55 1.49 -14.70 4.27
C HIS A 55 2.15 -14.22 5.57
N GLY A 56 1.39 -13.64 6.50
CA GLY A 56 1.92 -13.12 7.76
C GLY A 56 2.84 -11.91 7.61
N ALA A 57 2.72 -11.18 6.50
CA ALA A 57 3.45 -9.94 6.26
C ALA A 57 2.59 -8.71 6.65
N LEU A 58 3.22 -7.67 7.14
CA LEU A 58 2.54 -6.39 7.41
C LEU A 58 2.25 -5.65 6.12
N LEU A 59 1.12 -4.95 6.06
CA LEU A 59 0.84 -3.94 5.05
C LEU A 59 1.16 -2.56 5.60
N ILE A 60 2.04 -1.84 4.90
CA ILE A 60 2.38 -0.44 5.20
C ILE A 60 1.86 0.44 4.07
N LEU A 61 0.99 1.39 4.39
CA LEU A 61 0.57 2.42 3.44
C LEU A 61 1.36 3.70 3.66
N ASP A 62 2.04 4.14 2.61
CA ASP A 62 2.67 5.46 2.59
C ASP A 62 1.64 6.51 2.18
N GLU A 63 1.16 7.24 3.16
CA GLU A 63 0.22 8.35 2.98
C GLU A 63 0.89 9.72 3.13
N THR A 64 2.18 9.79 2.85
CA THR A 64 2.92 11.07 2.90
C THR A 64 2.30 12.14 1.99
N VAL A 65 1.77 11.74 0.84
CA VAL A 65 1.09 12.65 -0.09
C VAL A 65 -0.43 12.61 0.07
N THR A 66 -1.01 11.43 0.19
CA THR A 66 -2.46 11.22 0.16
C THR A 66 -3.16 11.45 1.49
N GLY A 67 -2.43 11.33 2.60
CA GLY A 67 -2.98 11.51 3.94
C GLY A 67 -3.60 12.90 4.12
N PHE A 68 -4.85 12.95 4.61
CA PHE A 68 -5.65 14.17 4.78
C PHE A 68 -5.96 14.96 3.49
N ARG A 69 -5.66 14.40 2.31
CA ARG A 69 -5.91 15.04 1.01
C ARG A 69 -7.01 14.36 0.21
N ILE A 70 -6.91 13.04 0.05
CA ILE A 70 -7.91 12.28 -0.72
C ILE A 70 -9.21 12.08 0.07
N ALA A 71 -9.09 11.95 1.39
CA ALA A 71 -10.18 11.91 2.36
C ALA A 71 -9.60 12.28 3.73
N PRO A 72 -10.41 12.62 4.76
CA PRO A 72 -9.93 12.85 6.13
C PRO A 72 -9.10 11.66 6.66
N GLY A 73 -9.53 10.43 6.41
CA GLY A 73 -8.81 9.19 6.75
C GLY A 73 -7.86 8.69 5.66
N GLY A 74 -7.54 9.52 4.66
CA GLY A 74 -6.59 9.20 3.59
C GLY A 74 -7.07 8.09 2.66
N CYS A 75 -6.12 7.36 2.07
CA CYS A 75 -6.40 6.22 1.19
C CYS A 75 -7.11 5.08 1.90
N GLN A 76 -6.86 4.88 3.19
CA GLN A 76 -7.53 3.83 3.96
C GLN A 76 -9.04 4.03 3.97
N GLU A 77 -9.50 5.25 4.22
CA GLU A 77 -10.92 5.60 4.19
C GLU A 77 -11.46 5.52 2.75
N HIS A 78 -10.76 6.15 1.80
CA HIS A 78 -11.22 6.25 0.42
C HIS A 78 -11.38 4.87 -0.27
N TYR A 79 -10.46 3.95 -0.01
CA TYR A 79 -10.48 2.60 -0.60
C TYR A 79 -11.00 1.52 0.35
N SER A 80 -11.43 1.88 1.56
CA SER A 80 -11.93 0.94 2.58
C SER A 80 -10.94 -0.19 2.88
N VAL A 81 -9.67 0.15 3.06
CA VAL A 81 -8.58 -0.79 3.35
C VAL A 81 -7.83 -0.33 4.59
N HIS A 82 -7.60 -1.23 5.55
CA HIS A 82 -6.83 -0.95 6.76
C HIS A 82 -5.44 -1.56 6.65
N ALA A 83 -4.42 -0.71 6.69
CA ALA A 83 -3.02 -1.12 6.81
C ALA A 83 -2.65 -1.40 8.28
N ASP A 84 -1.59 -2.19 8.47
CA ASP A 84 -1.03 -2.41 9.81
C ASP A 84 -0.24 -1.18 10.29
N LEU A 85 0.44 -0.50 9.35
CA LEU A 85 1.20 0.73 9.60
C LEU A 85 0.91 1.75 8.51
N VAL A 86 0.98 3.03 8.88
CA VAL A 86 0.78 4.16 7.95
C VAL A 86 1.87 5.20 8.21
N THR A 87 2.47 5.71 7.14
CA THR A 87 3.38 6.85 7.23
C THR A 87 2.68 8.13 6.80
N PHE A 88 2.92 9.21 7.52
CA PHE A 88 2.37 10.53 7.22
C PHE A 88 3.48 11.57 7.08
N GLY A 89 3.20 12.63 6.35
CA GLY A 89 4.08 13.76 6.15
C GLY A 89 3.35 14.91 5.50
N LYS A 90 4.07 15.82 4.89
CA LYS A 90 3.53 16.94 4.09
C LYS A 90 2.30 17.61 4.71
N GLY A 91 1.07 17.19 4.33
CA GLY A 91 -0.17 17.78 4.82
C GLY A 91 -0.33 17.77 6.33
N LEU A 92 0.14 16.72 7.01
CA LEU A 92 0.09 16.63 8.47
C LEU A 92 0.97 17.70 9.15
N GLY A 93 2.11 18.01 8.56
CA GLY A 93 3.04 18.99 9.09
C GLY A 93 2.65 20.45 8.82
N ALA A 94 1.54 20.70 8.12
CA ALA A 94 1.06 22.02 7.72
C ALA A 94 2.11 22.89 6.99
N GLY A 95 3.03 22.25 6.32
CA GLY A 95 4.09 22.89 5.55
C GLY A 95 5.44 22.80 6.22
#